data_51145d525dd2c0b5939d1c384b9e8b14
#
_entry.id   51145d525dd2c0b5939d1c384b9e8b14
#
_cell.length_a   1.000
_cell.length_b   1.000
_cell.length_c   1.000
_cell.angle_alpha   90.00
_cell.angle_beta   90.00
_cell.angle_gamma   90.00
#
_symmetry.space_group_name_H-M   'P 1'
#
loop_
_entity.id
_entity.type
_entity.pdbx_description
1 polymer ?
#
loop_
_entity_poly.entity_id
_entity_poly.type
_entity_poly.pdbx_seq_one_letter_code
_entity_poly.pdbx_strand_id
1 'polypeptide(L)'
;MKILIASSSRSPWFESQDPAEHLKFAPYSVDAIGANLIKLGHKASWAGWPTTHNPFTLAKKIDELKPDIVYTYGALVSLHPLFCRRFLCRHKSFKVVHGWDDHYGRIWGDLFGWPGRVFMNWMEKRIVKNSDAVVTLSYELQKIGRRWGVECKYIPNGADQVPPELTKGDIRLAGRFNVVYTGDKARWKRTDDVCRSMRKLPPETKLYLTGRNEDYLMPYASENCIFLGYLSKEEQYNVMSQADAFVCTSDQDCNAKLQEYLRWKKPILAYDGEANNFFKNGRNALLAKDGDYAPLIQRLASDPALCKELADNAASDIPIYTWLEIAHQFADYFGSLATPPAGGSKATHRQLLPELPFLNKTDNAS
;
A
#
# COMPACT_ATOMS: atom_id res chain seq x y z
N MET A 1 -1.28 18.77 -16.65
CA MET A 1 0.09 18.67 -16.10
C MET A 1 0.86 17.54 -16.77
N LYS A 2 2.18 17.64 -16.81
CA LYS A 2 3.10 16.56 -17.19
C LYS A 2 3.68 15.94 -15.92
N ILE A 3 3.51 14.65 -15.76
CA ILE A 3 3.90 13.92 -14.55
C ILE A 3 4.85 12.80 -14.95
N LEU A 4 6.03 12.75 -14.34
CA LEU A 4 6.94 11.62 -14.45
C LEU A 4 6.81 10.77 -13.18
N ILE A 5 6.40 9.54 -13.32
CA ILE A 5 6.32 8.55 -12.23
C ILE A 5 7.63 7.76 -12.24
N ALA A 6 8.39 7.85 -11.16
CA ALA A 6 9.68 7.20 -11.02
C ALA A 6 9.62 6.14 -9.90
N SER A 7 9.97 4.89 -10.21
CA SER A 7 9.96 3.76 -9.28
C SER A 7 11.21 2.91 -9.43
N SER A 8 11.49 2.09 -8.42
CA SER A 8 12.53 1.05 -8.49
C SER A 8 12.06 -0.23 -9.21
N SER A 9 10.88 -0.22 -9.82
CA SER A 9 10.35 -1.37 -10.54
C SER A 9 11.32 -1.86 -11.62
N ARG A 10 11.52 -3.18 -11.66
CA ARG A 10 12.31 -3.88 -12.67
C ARG A 10 11.45 -4.53 -13.76
N SER A 11 10.16 -4.35 -13.68
CA SER A 11 9.22 -4.95 -14.62
C SER A 11 9.41 -4.33 -16.02
N PRO A 12 9.56 -5.13 -17.08
CA PRO A 12 9.82 -4.63 -18.45
C PRO A 12 8.74 -3.64 -18.95
N TRP A 13 7.48 -3.85 -18.56
CA TRP A 13 6.36 -2.98 -18.95
C TRP A 13 6.33 -1.65 -18.20
N PHE A 14 7.10 -1.49 -17.11
CA PHE A 14 7.04 -0.26 -16.30
C PHE A 14 7.52 0.97 -17.06
N GLU A 15 8.36 0.82 -18.07
CA GLU A 15 8.80 1.91 -18.95
C GLU A 15 7.94 2.04 -20.23
N SER A 16 6.95 1.17 -20.42
CA SER A 16 5.98 1.32 -21.50
C SER A 16 5.25 2.66 -21.37
N GLN A 17 5.00 3.30 -22.50
CA GLN A 17 4.20 4.53 -22.56
C GLN A 17 2.74 4.23 -22.92
N ASP A 18 2.37 2.95 -23.05
CA ASP A 18 0.99 2.53 -23.27
C ASP A 18 0.24 2.36 -21.93
N PRO A 19 -0.74 3.24 -21.63
CA PRO A 19 -1.54 3.14 -20.43
C PRO A 19 -2.31 1.82 -20.29
N ALA A 20 -2.64 1.17 -21.41
CA ALA A 20 -3.36 -0.10 -21.39
C ALA A 20 -2.49 -1.24 -20.84
N GLU A 21 -1.18 -1.23 -21.14
CA GLU A 21 -0.24 -2.19 -20.54
C GLU A 21 -0.14 -1.99 -19.02
N HIS A 22 -0.06 -0.75 -18.55
CA HIS A 22 -0.04 -0.46 -17.11
C HIS A 22 -1.31 -0.94 -16.41
N LEU A 23 -2.48 -0.77 -17.01
CA LEU A 23 -3.75 -1.26 -16.44
C LEU A 23 -3.83 -2.79 -16.44
N LYS A 24 -3.32 -3.45 -17.50
CA LYS A 24 -3.35 -4.91 -17.63
C LYS A 24 -2.45 -5.60 -16.60
N PHE A 25 -1.28 -5.03 -16.36
CA PHE A 25 -0.27 -5.62 -15.50
C PHE A 25 -0.15 -4.95 -14.12
N ALA A 26 -1.05 -4.02 -13.79
CA ALA A 26 -0.99 -3.19 -12.57
C ALA A 26 -0.83 -4.01 -11.27
N PRO A 27 0.34 -4.59 -10.98
CA PRO A 27 0.63 -5.16 -9.67
C PRO A 27 0.96 -4.05 -8.66
N TYR A 28 1.18 -2.80 -9.15
CA TYR A 28 1.62 -1.69 -8.31
C TYR A 28 0.63 -0.53 -8.36
N SER A 29 0.43 0.08 -7.20
CA SER A 29 -0.45 1.25 -7.05
C SER A 29 -0.05 2.41 -7.99
N VAL A 30 1.23 2.57 -8.26
CA VAL A 30 1.74 3.66 -9.13
C VAL A 30 1.33 3.51 -10.59
N ASP A 31 1.13 2.27 -11.08
CA ASP A 31 0.62 2.02 -12.43
C ASP A 31 -0.84 2.45 -12.54
N ALA A 32 -1.65 2.03 -11.57
CA ALA A 32 -3.06 2.40 -11.51
C ALA A 32 -3.25 3.92 -11.36
N ILE A 33 -2.44 4.58 -10.52
CA ILE A 33 -2.47 6.04 -10.37
C ILE A 33 -2.13 6.71 -11.70
N GLY A 34 -1.04 6.35 -12.34
CA GLY A 34 -0.58 6.96 -13.59
C GLY A 34 -1.57 6.79 -14.73
N ALA A 35 -2.11 5.57 -14.91
CA ALA A 35 -3.10 5.28 -15.95
C ALA A 35 -4.41 6.07 -15.74
N ASN A 36 -4.88 6.21 -14.49
CA ASN A 36 -6.07 6.99 -14.21
C ASN A 36 -5.81 8.52 -14.29
N LEU A 37 -4.59 9.01 -13.99
CA LEU A 37 -4.22 10.39 -14.26
C LEU A 37 -4.28 10.72 -15.76
N ILE A 38 -3.94 9.77 -16.64
CA ILE A 38 -4.12 9.93 -18.10
C ILE A 38 -5.60 10.05 -18.46
N LYS A 39 -6.48 9.22 -17.88
CA LYS A 39 -7.95 9.34 -18.09
C LYS A 39 -8.49 10.70 -17.67
N LEU A 40 -7.86 11.34 -16.68
CA LEU A 40 -8.17 12.69 -16.22
C LEU A 40 -7.57 13.81 -17.10
N GLY A 41 -6.95 13.46 -18.24
CA GLY A 41 -6.38 14.42 -19.18
C GLY A 41 -4.98 14.91 -18.83
N HIS A 42 -4.28 14.28 -17.88
CA HIS A 42 -2.88 14.58 -17.60
C HIS A 42 -1.96 13.77 -18.51
N LYS A 43 -0.70 14.22 -18.67
CA LYS A 43 0.34 13.46 -19.38
C LYS A 43 1.22 12.77 -18.35
N ALA A 44 0.97 11.48 -18.09
CA ALA A 44 1.83 10.67 -17.26
C ALA A 44 2.83 9.88 -18.11
N SER A 45 4.04 9.72 -17.59
CA SER A 45 5.11 8.90 -18.15
C SER A 45 5.82 8.17 -17.02
N TRP A 46 6.43 7.01 -17.31
CA TRP A 46 7.06 6.17 -16.30
C TRP A 46 8.56 6.08 -16.51
N ALA A 47 9.30 5.96 -15.40
CA ALA A 47 10.70 5.62 -15.36
C ALA A 47 10.94 4.53 -14.30
N GLY A 48 11.42 3.36 -14.74
CA GLY A 48 11.76 2.23 -13.91
C GLY A 48 13.28 2.04 -13.78
N TRP A 49 13.69 0.88 -13.25
CA TRP A 49 15.07 0.45 -13.29
C TRP A 49 15.43 -0.02 -14.73
N PRO A 50 16.60 0.32 -15.33
CA PRO A 50 17.73 0.99 -14.70
C PRO A 50 17.69 2.54 -14.76
N THR A 51 16.73 3.15 -15.47
CA THR A 51 16.67 4.60 -15.68
C THR A 51 16.68 5.38 -14.37
N THR A 52 15.89 4.97 -13.38
CA THR A 52 15.80 5.66 -12.09
C THR A 52 17.06 5.51 -11.23
N HIS A 53 17.92 4.52 -11.48
CA HIS A 53 19.15 4.28 -10.73
C HIS A 53 20.40 4.85 -11.41
N ASN A 54 20.27 5.36 -12.62
CA ASN A 54 21.33 6.09 -13.31
C ASN A 54 20.95 7.59 -13.40
N PRO A 55 21.59 8.48 -12.63
CA PRO A 55 21.21 9.87 -12.58
C PRO A 55 21.37 10.60 -13.93
N PHE A 56 22.25 10.15 -14.81
CA PHE A 56 22.42 10.75 -16.13
C PHE A 56 21.27 10.41 -17.08
N THR A 57 20.85 9.14 -17.12
CA THR A 57 19.68 8.72 -17.92
C THR A 57 18.40 9.33 -17.40
N LEU A 58 18.23 9.41 -16.08
CA LEU A 58 17.08 10.08 -15.47
C LEU A 58 17.05 11.57 -15.78
N ALA A 59 18.20 12.27 -15.67
CA ALA A 59 18.30 13.70 -16.02
C ALA A 59 17.95 13.96 -17.48
N LYS A 60 18.45 13.12 -18.40
CA LYS A 60 18.10 13.20 -19.83
C LYS A 60 16.59 13.04 -20.03
N LYS A 61 15.97 12.02 -19.42
CA LYS A 61 14.52 11.79 -19.50
C LYS A 61 13.72 12.97 -18.94
N ILE A 62 14.13 13.55 -17.81
CA ILE A 62 13.52 14.74 -17.23
C ILE A 62 13.62 15.94 -18.18
N ASP A 63 14.79 16.18 -18.78
CA ASP A 63 15.00 17.28 -19.71
C ASP A 63 14.21 17.15 -21.01
N GLU A 64 13.99 15.91 -21.49
CA GLU A 64 13.18 15.60 -22.67
C GLU A 64 11.68 15.81 -22.39
N LEU A 65 11.18 15.26 -21.29
CA LEU A 65 9.76 15.29 -20.92
C LEU A 65 9.33 16.65 -20.37
N LYS A 66 10.24 17.35 -19.71
CA LYS A 66 9.98 18.61 -18.98
C LYS A 66 8.75 18.50 -18.11
N PRO A 67 8.75 17.57 -17.11
CA PRO A 67 7.61 17.35 -16.24
C PRO A 67 7.38 18.55 -15.32
N ASP A 68 6.12 18.76 -14.91
CA ASP A 68 5.76 19.69 -13.84
C ASP A 68 6.00 19.02 -12.47
N ILE A 69 5.72 17.70 -12.41
CA ILE A 69 5.84 16.86 -11.20
C ILE A 69 6.70 15.64 -11.53
N VAL A 70 7.64 15.31 -10.65
CA VAL A 70 8.28 13.99 -10.58
C VAL A 70 7.79 13.31 -9.31
N TYR A 71 6.86 12.38 -9.47
CA TYR A 71 6.35 11.56 -8.38
C TYR A 71 7.19 10.31 -8.24
N THR A 72 7.80 10.11 -7.09
CA THR A 72 8.68 8.98 -6.82
C THR A 72 8.02 7.99 -5.89
N TYR A 73 8.23 6.70 -6.11
CA TYR A 73 7.68 5.62 -5.30
C TYR A 73 8.78 4.63 -4.92
N GLY A 74 8.95 4.43 -3.61
CA GLY A 74 9.99 3.57 -3.06
C GLY A 74 11.10 4.34 -2.32
N ALA A 75 11.83 3.62 -1.44
CA ALA A 75 12.70 4.15 -0.41
C ALA A 75 13.68 5.25 -0.87
N LEU A 76 14.54 4.90 -1.83
CA LEU A 76 15.68 5.74 -2.19
C LEU A 76 15.49 6.43 -3.54
N VAL A 77 14.41 6.15 -4.26
CA VAL A 77 14.20 6.65 -5.63
C VAL A 77 14.17 8.17 -5.67
N SER A 78 13.62 8.84 -4.65
CA SER A 78 13.56 10.31 -4.59
C SER A 78 14.91 11.00 -4.51
N LEU A 79 15.96 10.31 -4.09
CA LEU A 79 17.32 10.89 -4.06
C LEU A 79 17.80 11.27 -5.45
N HIS A 80 17.49 10.45 -6.46
CA HIS A 80 17.98 10.67 -7.81
C HIS A 80 17.36 11.91 -8.46
N PRO A 81 16.04 12.12 -8.51
CA PRO A 81 15.50 13.36 -9.08
C PRO A 81 15.86 14.61 -8.29
N LEU A 82 16.03 14.52 -6.95
CA LEU A 82 16.56 15.63 -6.15
C LEU A 82 18.00 15.98 -6.56
N PHE A 83 18.85 14.97 -6.71
CA PHE A 83 20.23 15.13 -7.21
C PHE A 83 20.25 15.66 -8.65
N CYS A 84 19.46 15.09 -9.55
CA CYS A 84 19.36 15.51 -10.94
C CYS A 84 18.95 16.97 -11.04
N ARG A 85 17.89 17.39 -10.31
CA ARG A 85 17.43 18.78 -10.26
C ARG A 85 18.53 19.75 -9.80
N ARG A 86 19.33 19.33 -8.83
CA ARG A 86 20.40 20.18 -8.26
C ARG A 86 21.59 20.33 -9.20
N PHE A 87 22.00 19.25 -9.88
CA PHE A 87 23.33 19.19 -10.52
C PHE A 87 23.30 18.88 -12.02
N LEU A 88 22.33 18.15 -12.55
CA LEU A 88 22.40 17.59 -13.90
C LEU A 88 21.35 18.16 -14.87
N CYS A 89 20.10 18.34 -14.42
CA CYS A 89 19.03 18.78 -15.31
C CYS A 89 19.16 20.22 -15.76
N ARG A 90 18.83 20.49 -17.02
CA ARG A 90 18.59 21.84 -17.56
C ARG A 90 17.21 22.34 -17.13
N HIS A 91 16.21 21.48 -17.21
CA HIS A 91 14.86 21.73 -16.70
C HIS A 91 14.84 21.53 -15.17
N LYS A 92 14.68 22.63 -14.40
CA LYS A 92 14.75 22.63 -12.92
C LYS A 92 13.44 23.01 -12.23
N SER A 93 12.43 23.42 -13.00
CA SER A 93 11.17 23.96 -12.44
C SER A 93 10.15 22.90 -12.02
N PHE A 94 10.52 21.61 -12.04
CA PHE A 94 9.65 20.54 -11.56
C PHE A 94 9.67 20.40 -10.03
N LYS A 95 8.56 19.90 -9.48
CA LYS A 95 8.45 19.51 -8.08
C LYS A 95 8.75 18.02 -7.90
N VAL A 96 9.48 17.66 -6.86
CA VAL A 96 9.70 16.27 -6.46
C VAL A 96 8.72 15.93 -5.35
N VAL A 97 7.80 15.01 -5.63
CA VAL A 97 6.83 14.49 -4.67
C VAL A 97 7.23 13.08 -4.27
N HIS A 98 7.54 12.89 -3.00
CA HIS A 98 7.93 11.58 -2.47
C HIS A 98 6.70 10.76 -2.07
N GLY A 99 6.50 9.60 -2.69
CA GLY A 99 5.57 8.58 -2.25
C GLY A 99 6.23 7.69 -1.19
N TRP A 100 5.85 7.91 0.05
CA TRP A 100 6.37 7.19 1.21
C TRP A 100 5.41 6.06 1.57
N ASP A 101 5.69 4.88 1.07
CA ASP A 101 4.80 3.73 1.05
C ASP A 101 5.04 2.72 2.17
N ASP A 102 6.28 2.61 2.67
CA ASP A 102 6.67 1.68 3.73
C ASP A 102 7.61 2.36 4.74
N HIS A 103 7.68 1.85 5.96
CA HIS A 103 8.65 2.29 6.97
C HIS A 103 9.99 1.58 6.75
N TYR A 104 10.76 2.07 5.79
CA TYR A 104 12.01 1.45 5.34
C TYR A 104 13.06 1.30 6.44
N GLY A 105 13.09 2.20 7.42
CA GLY A 105 13.96 2.06 8.57
C GLY A 105 13.67 0.80 9.39
N ARG A 106 12.41 0.38 9.51
CA ARG A 106 12.04 -0.91 10.15
C ARG A 106 12.47 -2.08 9.29
N ILE A 107 12.14 -2.06 8.00
CA ILE A 107 12.50 -3.12 7.05
C ILE A 107 14.02 -3.35 7.02
N TRP A 108 14.81 -2.28 6.97
CA TRP A 108 16.26 -2.39 7.01
C TRP A 108 16.78 -2.81 8.36
N GLY A 109 16.08 -2.50 9.44
CA GLY A 109 16.36 -3.02 10.77
C GLY A 109 16.21 -4.53 10.85
N ASP A 110 15.16 -5.07 10.23
CA ASP A 110 14.93 -6.51 10.18
C ASP A 110 15.94 -7.25 9.30
N LEU A 111 16.42 -6.60 8.21
CA LEU A 111 17.37 -7.19 7.27
C LEU A 111 18.84 -7.07 7.72
N PHE A 112 19.21 -5.93 8.29
CA PHE A 112 20.61 -5.55 8.56
C PHE A 112 20.88 -5.18 10.03
N GLY A 113 19.91 -5.42 10.90
CA GLY A 113 20.00 -5.09 12.33
C GLY A 113 19.98 -3.58 12.60
N TRP A 114 20.37 -3.23 13.83
CA TRP A 114 20.40 -1.84 14.31
C TRP A 114 21.13 -0.84 13.38
N PRO A 115 22.32 -1.14 12.82
CA PRO A 115 23.01 -0.19 11.94
C PRO A 115 22.19 0.15 10.67
N GLY A 116 21.56 -0.87 10.06
CA GLY A 116 20.70 -0.69 8.91
C GLY A 116 19.50 0.20 9.23
N ARG A 117 18.87 -0.01 10.38
CA ARG A 117 17.75 0.82 10.86
C ARG A 117 18.13 2.29 11.04
N VAL A 118 19.28 2.54 11.70
CA VAL A 118 19.76 3.91 11.94
C VAL A 118 20.08 4.62 10.63
N PHE A 119 20.81 3.94 9.74
CA PHE A 119 21.17 4.48 8.43
C PHE A 119 19.92 4.82 7.61
N MET A 120 18.99 3.88 7.52
CA MET A 120 17.80 4.07 6.70
C MET A 120 16.85 5.14 7.26
N ASN A 121 16.66 5.21 8.57
CA ASN A 121 15.90 6.29 9.21
C ASN A 121 16.52 7.68 8.93
N TRP A 122 17.85 7.77 8.92
CA TRP A 122 18.55 9.00 8.58
C TRP A 122 18.32 9.38 7.11
N MET A 123 18.38 8.40 6.20
CA MET A 123 18.12 8.60 4.78
C MET A 123 16.67 9.02 4.49
N GLU A 124 15.70 8.31 5.07
CA GLU A 124 14.27 8.65 4.95
C GLU A 124 14.01 10.09 5.42
N LYS A 125 14.54 10.45 6.59
CA LYS A 125 14.39 11.82 7.10
C LYS A 125 14.97 12.87 6.16
N ARG A 126 16.10 12.57 5.48
CA ARG A 126 16.70 13.45 4.48
C ARG A 126 15.83 13.56 3.24
N ILE A 127 15.29 12.46 2.73
CA ILE A 127 14.41 12.44 1.56
C ILE A 127 13.14 13.24 1.87
N VAL A 128 12.46 12.91 2.95
CA VAL A 128 11.21 13.55 3.37
C VAL A 128 11.38 15.07 3.52
N LYS A 129 12.50 15.54 4.12
CA LYS A 129 12.76 16.96 4.32
C LYS A 129 13.19 17.73 3.07
N ASN A 130 13.74 17.07 2.06
CA ASN A 130 14.24 17.73 0.84
C ASN A 130 13.29 17.59 -0.35
N SER A 131 12.25 16.76 -0.24
CA SER A 131 11.17 16.70 -1.22
C SER A 131 10.28 17.94 -1.11
N ASP A 132 9.72 18.37 -2.24
CA ASP A 132 8.81 19.53 -2.24
C ASP A 132 7.48 19.19 -1.57
N ALA A 133 7.09 17.89 -1.62
CA ALA A 133 5.92 17.37 -0.93
C ALA A 133 6.10 15.86 -0.67
N VAL A 134 5.31 15.34 0.28
CA VAL A 134 5.31 13.91 0.63
C VAL A 134 3.88 13.41 0.66
N VAL A 135 3.65 12.28 -0.02
CA VAL A 135 2.39 11.53 0.04
C VAL A 135 2.66 10.20 0.73
N THR A 136 1.78 9.80 1.61
CA THR A 136 1.85 8.48 2.26
C THR A 136 0.48 7.83 2.37
N LEU A 137 0.45 6.51 2.42
CA LEU A 137 -0.74 5.71 2.66
C LEU A 137 -0.84 5.21 4.12
N SER A 138 0.04 5.71 5.00
CA SER A 138 0.18 5.30 6.39
C SER A 138 -0.05 6.46 7.35
N TYR A 139 -0.90 6.29 8.34
CA TYR A 139 -1.07 7.26 9.42
C TYR A 139 0.15 7.32 10.34
N GLU A 140 0.84 6.18 10.53
CA GLU A 140 2.05 6.17 11.34
C GLU A 140 3.18 6.94 10.64
N LEU A 141 3.34 6.79 9.33
CA LEU A 141 4.30 7.59 8.56
C LEU A 141 3.95 9.08 8.58
N GLN A 142 2.66 9.46 8.57
CA GLN A 142 2.27 10.85 8.80
C GLN A 142 2.74 11.36 10.18
N LYS A 143 2.53 10.57 11.25
CA LYS A 143 2.98 10.93 12.61
C LYS A 143 4.51 11.10 12.66
N ILE A 144 5.24 10.20 11.98
CA ILE A 144 6.71 10.29 11.87
C ILE A 144 7.11 11.55 11.10
N GLY A 145 6.47 11.86 9.98
CA GLY A 145 6.71 13.08 9.21
C GLY A 145 6.53 14.33 10.05
N ARG A 146 5.42 14.44 10.80
CA ARG A 146 5.16 15.55 11.72
C ARG A 146 6.23 15.69 12.79
N ARG A 147 6.71 14.57 13.38
CA ARG A 147 7.84 14.57 14.33
C ARG A 147 9.13 15.10 13.70
N TRP A 148 9.28 14.95 12.38
CA TRP A 148 10.41 15.51 11.63
C TRP A 148 10.19 16.93 11.12
N GLY A 149 8.99 17.52 11.38
CA GLY A 149 8.61 18.86 10.95
C GLY A 149 8.15 18.93 9.49
N VAL A 150 7.65 17.82 8.94
CA VAL A 150 7.11 17.73 7.57
C VAL A 150 5.67 17.25 7.62
N GLU A 151 4.76 18.00 7.00
CA GLU A 151 3.38 17.55 6.81
C GLU A 151 3.31 16.65 5.59
N CYS A 152 2.85 15.41 5.80
CA CYS A 152 2.67 14.41 4.74
C CYS A 152 1.19 14.32 4.38
N LYS A 153 0.87 14.37 3.09
CA LYS A 153 -0.50 14.15 2.61
C LYS A 153 -0.83 12.67 2.68
N TYR A 154 -1.88 12.31 3.42
CA TYR A 154 -2.42 10.96 3.37
C TYR A 154 -3.28 10.78 2.11
N ILE A 155 -2.93 9.83 1.26
CA ILE A 155 -3.74 9.36 0.13
C ILE A 155 -3.66 7.83 0.17
N PRO A 156 -4.77 7.11 0.43
CA PRO A 156 -4.78 5.66 0.50
C PRO A 156 -4.62 5.02 -0.88
N ASN A 157 -4.46 3.71 -0.91
CA ASN A 157 -4.63 2.96 -2.16
C ASN A 157 -6.09 2.89 -2.56
N GLY A 158 -6.33 2.67 -3.85
CA GLY A 158 -7.65 2.38 -4.40
C GLY A 158 -7.89 0.88 -4.56
N ALA A 159 -9.15 0.53 -4.76
CA ALA A 159 -9.57 -0.79 -5.22
C ALA A 159 -10.81 -0.64 -6.10
N ASP A 160 -10.74 -1.13 -7.31
CA ASP A 160 -11.90 -1.12 -8.21
C ASP A 160 -12.83 -2.29 -7.89
N GLN A 161 -14.08 -2.18 -8.30
CA GLN A 161 -15.00 -3.32 -8.27
C GLN A 161 -14.49 -4.41 -9.20
N VAL A 162 -14.56 -5.65 -8.72
CA VAL A 162 -14.23 -6.81 -9.53
C VAL A 162 -15.49 -7.27 -10.26
N PRO A 163 -15.52 -7.24 -11.60
CA PRO A 163 -16.63 -7.77 -12.37
C PRO A 163 -16.89 -9.24 -12.06
N PRO A 164 -18.14 -9.71 -11.94
CA PRO A 164 -18.45 -11.10 -11.60
C PRO A 164 -17.84 -12.13 -12.55
N GLU A 165 -17.65 -11.78 -13.81
CA GLU A 165 -17.01 -12.65 -14.82
C GLU A 165 -15.54 -12.93 -14.49
N LEU A 166 -14.84 -12.02 -13.84
CA LEU A 166 -13.43 -12.19 -13.43
C LEU A 166 -13.29 -13.03 -12.15
N THR A 167 -14.38 -13.41 -11.50
CA THR A 167 -14.35 -14.29 -10.33
C THR A 167 -14.51 -15.78 -10.71
N LYS A 168 -14.77 -16.06 -11.99
CA LYS A 168 -14.92 -17.40 -12.51
C LYS A 168 -13.53 -17.98 -12.80
N GLY A 169 -13.20 -19.11 -12.22
CA GLY A 169 -11.93 -19.81 -12.40
C GLY A 169 -12.01 -21.25 -11.93
N ASP A 170 -10.93 -21.99 -12.13
CA ASP A 170 -10.87 -23.44 -11.87
C ASP A 170 -10.39 -23.76 -10.46
N ILE A 171 -9.81 -22.77 -9.75
CA ILE A 171 -9.37 -22.97 -8.36
C ILE A 171 -10.59 -23.07 -7.46
N ARG A 172 -10.70 -24.18 -6.71
CA ARG A 172 -11.75 -24.41 -5.72
C ARG A 172 -11.15 -24.47 -4.33
N LEU A 173 -11.68 -23.65 -3.43
CA LEU A 173 -11.31 -23.69 -2.02
C LEU A 173 -12.11 -24.81 -1.35
N ALA A 174 -11.42 -25.73 -0.68
CA ALA A 174 -12.00 -26.98 -0.19
C ALA A 174 -12.25 -26.98 1.33
N GLY A 175 -12.07 -25.86 2.01
CA GLY A 175 -12.36 -25.73 3.44
C GLY A 175 -13.84 -25.52 3.71
N ARG A 176 -14.31 -25.92 4.89
CA ARG A 176 -15.60 -25.50 5.44
C ARG A 176 -15.55 -23.99 5.82
N PHE A 177 -14.38 -23.50 6.20
CA PHE A 177 -14.08 -22.10 6.42
C PHE A 177 -12.71 -21.75 5.81
N ASN A 178 -12.69 -20.80 4.89
CA ASN A 178 -11.53 -20.46 4.05
C ASN A 178 -11.02 -19.06 4.41
N VAL A 179 -9.83 -19.00 4.98
CA VAL A 179 -9.09 -17.74 5.21
C VAL A 179 -8.16 -17.51 4.05
N VAL A 180 -8.12 -16.30 3.50
CA VAL A 180 -7.28 -15.96 2.36
C VAL A 180 -6.30 -14.84 2.71
N TYR A 181 -5.04 -15.07 2.34
CA TYR A 181 -3.96 -14.07 2.35
C TYR A 181 -3.46 -13.85 0.93
N THR A 182 -3.36 -12.61 0.47
CA THR A 182 -2.84 -12.31 -0.87
C THR A 182 -1.55 -11.49 -0.80
N GLY A 183 -0.64 -11.72 -1.76
CA GLY A 183 0.53 -10.88 -2.03
C GLY A 183 1.82 -11.31 -1.33
N ASP A 184 2.72 -10.33 -1.16
CA ASP A 184 4.06 -10.56 -0.63
C ASP A 184 4.05 -11.06 0.82
N LYS A 185 4.97 -11.98 1.10
CA LYS A 185 5.14 -12.68 2.39
C LYS A 185 6.54 -12.47 2.97
N ALA A 186 7.18 -11.33 2.72
CA ALA A 186 8.46 -11.00 3.35
C ALA A 186 8.39 -11.14 4.89
N ARG A 187 9.50 -11.48 5.54
CA ARG A 187 9.53 -11.80 6.99
C ARG A 187 8.88 -10.73 7.87
N TRP A 188 9.08 -9.46 7.55
CA TRP A 188 8.48 -8.34 8.27
C TRP A 188 6.96 -8.25 8.13
N LYS A 189 6.34 -8.99 7.18
CA LYS A 189 4.87 -9.12 7.06
C LYS A 189 4.28 -10.10 8.08
N ARG A 190 5.10 -10.83 8.87
CA ARG A 190 4.65 -11.73 9.95
C ARG A 190 3.66 -12.82 9.50
N THR A 191 3.74 -13.26 8.26
CA THR A 191 2.82 -14.27 7.72
C THR A 191 2.96 -15.64 8.39
N ASP A 192 4.14 -15.92 8.99
CA ASP A 192 4.38 -17.11 9.79
C ASP A 192 3.49 -17.21 11.04
N ASP A 193 3.03 -16.07 11.61
CA ASP A 193 2.13 -16.08 12.77
C ASP A 193 0.79 -16.74 12.43
N VAL A 194 0.17 -16.38 11.30
CA VAL A 194 -1.09 -17.03 10.88
C VAL A 194 -0.84 -18.48 10.45
N CYS A 195 0.26 -18.76 9.74
CA CYS A 195 0.61 -20.13 9.36
C CYS A 195 0.82 -21.02 10.60
N ARG A 196 1.46 -20.51 11.65
CA ARG A 196 1.63 -21.20 12.93
C ARG A 196 0.29 -21.45 13.62
N SER A 197 -0.61 -20.47 13.54
CA SER A 197 -1.95 -20.56 14.13
C SER A 197 -2.79 -21.68 13.50
N MET A 198 -2.61 -21.98 12.21
CA MET A 198 -3.33 -23.05 11.51
C MET A 198 -3.08 -24.43 12.12
N ARG A 199 -1.92 -24.67 12.73
CA ARG A 199 -1.61 -25.95 13.41
C ARG A 199 -2.52 -26.25 14.62
N LYS A 200 -3.20 -25.23 15.13
CA LYS A 200 -4.13 -25.32 16.27
C LYS A 200 -5.58 -25.53 15.83
N LEU A 201 -5.83 -25.49 14.52
CA LEU A 201 -7.18 -25.54 13.95
C LEU A 201 -7.47 -26.88 13.26
N PRO A 202 -8.75 -27.27 13.19
CA PRO A 202 -9.14 -28.49 12.53
C PRO A 202 -8.92 -28.40 11.00
N PRO A 203 -8.68 -29.54 10.31
CA PRO A 203 -8.28 -29.58 8.91
C PRO A 203 -9.32 -29.02 7.92
N GLU A 204 -10.58 -28.94 8.30
CA GLU A 204 -11.64 -28.30 7.51
C GLU A 204 -11.59 -26.78 7.51
N THR A 205 -10.81 -26.16 8.41
CA THR A 205 -10.49 -24.73 8.38
C THR A 205 -9.18 -24.54 7.61
N LYS A 206 -9.22 -23.83 6.49
CA LYS A 206 -8.08 -23.72 5.59
C LYS A 206 -7.61 -22.28 5.42
N LEU A 207 -6.28 -22.13 5.33
CA LEU A 207 -5.60 -20.90 4.95
C LEU A 207 -5.01 -21.06 3.54
N TYR A 208 -5.35 -20.15 2.65
CA TYR A 208 -4.81 -20.08 1.31
C TYR A 208 -3.94 -18.84 1.16
N LEU A 209 -2.69 -19.05 0.72
CA LEU A 209 -1.71 -17.97 0.56
C LEU A 209 -1.34 -17.85 -0.91
N THR A 210 -1.60 -16.68 -1.51
CA THR A 210 -1.18 -16.37 -2.88
C THR A 210 0.08 -15.50 -2.89
N GLY A 211 0.72 -15.39 -4.06
CA GLY A 211 1.96 -14.65 -4.26
C GLY A 211 3.20 -15.53 -4.06
N ARG A 212 4.39 -14.92 -4.09
CA ARG A 212 5.65 -15.66 -4.01
C ARG A 212 5.69 -16.58 -2.80
N ASN A 213 6.07 -17.83 -3.02
CA ASN A 213 6.35 -18.76 -1.94
C ASN A 213 7.73 -18.45 -1.34
N GLU A 214 7.77 -18.32 -0.03
CA GLU A 214 8.98 -18.00 0.71
C GLU A 214 9.46 -19.24 1.47
N ASP A 215 10.73 -19.61 1.32
CA ASP A 215 11.31 -20.83 1.89
C ASP A 215 11.08 -20.95 3.41
N TYR A 216 11.13 -19.84 4.14
CA TYR A 216 10.92 -19.83 5.58
C TYR A 216 9.49 -20.19 6.01
N LEU A 217 8.53 -20.12 5.09
CA LEU A 217 7.13 -20.50 5.34
C LEU A 217 6.82 -21.94 4.94
N MET A 218 7.62 -22.55 4.09
CA MET A 218 7.36 -23.92 3.59
C MET A 218 7.22 -24.97 4.68
N PRO A 219 7.93 -24.89 5.85
CA PRO A 219 7.69 -25.81 6.97
C PRO A 219 6.29 -25.76 7.58
N TYR A 220 5.47 -24.75 7.23
CA TYR A 220 4.06 -24.66 7.65
C TYR A 220 3.08 -25.25 6.65
N ALA A 221 3.54 -25.62 5.44
CA ALA A 221 2.68 -26.23 4.43
C ALA A 221 2.05 -27.51 4.97
N SER A 222 0.74 -27.63 4.85
CA SER A 222 -0.06 -28.73 5.39
C SER A 222 -1.41 -28.79 4.65
N GLU A 223 -2.26 -29.77 4.99
CA GLU A 223 -3.59 -29.87 4.42
C GLU A 223 -4.50 -28.66 4.71
N ASN A 224 -4.20 -27.89 5.76
CA ASN A 224 -4.94 -26.69 6.13
C ASN A 224 -4.15 -25.37 6.01
N CYS A 225 -2.91 -25.42 5.53
CA CYS A 225 -2.09 -24.24 5.19
C CYS A 225 -1.50 -24.39 3.78
N ILE A 226 -2.17 -23.83 2.79
CA ILE A 226 -2.00 -24.11 1.38
C ILE A 226 -1.39 -22.92 0.67
N PHE A 227 -0.24 -23.15 0.00
CA PHE A 227 0.48 -22.16 -0.77
C PHE A 227 0.15 -22.30 -2.27
N LEU A 228 -0.58 -21.33 -2.82
CA LEU A 228 -1.01 -21.35 -4.23
C LEU A 228 0.03 -20.76 -5.20
N GLY A 229 1.08 -20.11 -4.69
CA GLY A 229 2.06 -19.47 -5.54
C GLY A 229 1.55 -18.18 -6.20
N TYR A 230 2.22 -17.77 -7.27
CA TYR A 230 1.75 -16.66 -8.10
C TYR A 230 0.52 -17.08 -8.89
N LEU A 231 -0.51 -16.26 -8.82
CA LEU A 231 -1.73 -16.40 -9.58
C LEU A 231 -1.87 -15.24 -10.57
N SER A 232 -2.54 -15.47 -11.69
CA SER A 232 -3.05 -14.40 -12.54
C SER A 232 -4.06 -13.54 -11.74
N LYS A 233 -4.40 -12.37 -12.24
CA LYS A 233 -5.35 -11.49 -11.59
C LYS A 233 -6.74 -12.13 -11.48
N GLU A 234 -7.15 -12.83 -12.53
CA GLU A 234 -8.42 -13.57 -12.59
C GLU A 234 -8.44 -14.71 -11.57
N GLU A 235 -7.38 -15.53 -11.51
CA GLU A 235 -7.26 -16.61 -10.52
C GLU A 235 -7.25 -16.05 -9.09
N GLN A 236 -6.56 -14.93 -8.86
CA GLN A 236 -6.57 -14.27 -7.56
C GLN A 236 -7.97 -13.81 -7.16
N TYR A 237 -8.73 -13.21 -8.09
CA TYR A 237 -10.11 -12.81 -7.84
C TYR A 237 -11.02 -14.01 -7.62
N ASN A 238 -10.81 -15.10 -8.37
CA ASN A 238 -11.52 -16.35 -8.15
C ASN A 238 -11.30 -16.89 -6.72
N VAL A 239 -10.05 -16.90 -6.24
CA VAL A 239 -9.71 -17.30 -4.86
C VAL A 239 -10.34 -16.35 -3.83
N MET A 240 -10.22 -15.03 -4.03
CA MET A 240 -10.76 -14.03 -3.12
C MET A 240 -12.29 -14.09 -3.01
N SER A 241 -13.00 -14.38 -4.10
CA SER A 241 -14.46 -14.50 -4.11
C SER A 241 -14.98 -15.64 -3.23
N GLN A 242 -14.19 -16.69 -3.05
CA GLN A 242 -14.51 -17.87 -2.25
C GLN A 242 -14.05 -17.77 -0.78
N ALA A 243 -13.38 -16.67 -0.42
CA ALA A 243 -12.94 -16.47 0.96
C ALA A 243 -14.12 -16.27 1.92
N ASP A 244 -14.04 -16.84 3.11
CA ASP A 244 -14.92 -16.54 4.24
C ASP A 244 -14.36 -15.41 5.11
N ALA A 245 -13.02 -15.27 5.16
CA ALA A 245 -12.33 -14.18 5.83
C ALA A 245 -11.01 -13.83 5.13
N PHE A 246 -10.54 -12.60 5.31
CA PHE A 246 -9.21 -12.17 4.91
C PHE A 246 -8.31 -11.95 6.11
N VAL A 247 -6.98 -12.07 5.90
CA VAL A 247 -6.01 -11.81 6.95
C VAL A 247 -4.92 -10.82 6.52
N CYS A 248 -4.70 -9.80 7.35
CA CYS A 248 -3.63 -8.80 7.27
C CYS A 248 -2.64 -9.03 8.40
N THR A 249 -1.51 -9.66 8.14
CA THR A 249 -0.57 -10.08 9.18
C THR A 249 0.48 -9.03 9.54
N SER A 250 0.67 -8.00 8.70
CA SER A 250 1.63 -6.93 8.97
C SER A 250 1.26 -6.16 10.22
N ASP A 251 2.26 -5.88 11.06
CA ASP A 251 2.13 -4.98 12.20
C ASP A 251 2.19 -3.49 11.81
N GLN A 252 2.43 -3.18 10.52
CA GLN A 252 2.44 -1.85 9.96
C GLN A 252 1.11 -1.52 9.29
N ASP A 253 0.74 -0.26 9.31
CA ASP A 253 -0.49 0.23 8.66
C ASP A 253 -0.36 0.54 7.16
N CYS A 254 0.83 0.31 6.59
CA CYS A 254 1.09 0.39 5.14
C CYS A 254 0.55 -0.83 4.40
N ASN A 255 -0.77 -1.01 4.38
CA ASN A 255 -1.36 -2.22 3.82
C ASN A 255 -2.13 -1.94 2.53
N ALA A 256 -1.44 -2.10 1.39
CA ALA A 256 -2.01 -1.87 0.06
C ALA A 256 -3.26 -2.73 -0.23
N LYS A 257 -3.29 -3.97 0.27
CA LYS A 257 -4.38 -4.93 0.02
C LYS A 257 -5.65 -4.67 0.84
N LEU A 258 -5.59 -3.79 1.85
CA LEU A 258 -6.73 -3.52 2.71
C LEU A 258 -7.96 -3.05 1.91
N GLN A 259 -7.76 -2.14 0.96
CA GLN A 259 -8.85 -1.62 0.12
C GLN A 259 -9.48 -2.73 -0.75
N GLU A 260 -8.66 -3.66 -1.25
CA GLU A 260 -9.16 -4.81 -2.01
C GLU A 260 -10.00 -5.72 -1.10
N TYR A 261 -9.53 -6.04 0.11
CA TYR A 261 -10.27 -6.90 1.05
C TYR A 261 -11.61 -6.30 1.44
N LEU A 262 -11.66 -5.00 1.71
CA LEU A 262 -12.89 -4.29 2.05
C LEU A 262 -13.94 -4.37 0.93
N ARG A 263 -13.51 -4.41 -0.34
CA ARG A 263 -14.42 -4.58 -1.49
C ARG A 263 -15.19 -5.89 -1.48
N TRP A 264 -14.61 -6.94 -0.93
CA TRP A 264 -15.25 -8.27 -0.88
C TRP A 264 -16.29 -8.39 0.23
N LYS A 265 -16.39 -7.40 1.12
CA LYS A 265 -17.34 -7.42 2.26
C LYS A 265 -17.25 -8.71 3.06
N LYS A 266 -16.05 -9.11 3.42
CA LYS A 266 -15.76 -10.25 4.29
C LYS A 266 -15.08 -9.76 5.55
N PRO A 267 -15.20 -10.48 6.69
CA PRO A 267 -14.51 -10.12 7.92
C PRO A 267 -13.00 -10.14 7.72
N ILE A 268 -12.32 -9.20 8.38
CA ILE A 268 -10.87 -9.05 8.32
C ILE A 268 -10.27 -9.41 9.67
N LEU A 269 -9.27 -10.29 9.63
CA LEU A 269 -8.35 -10.56 10.72
C LEU A 269 -7.10 -9.71 10.52
N ALA A 270 -6.63 -9.01 11.53
CA ALA A 270 -5.41 -8.22 11.42
C ALA A 270 -4.50 -8.42 12.64
N TYR A 271 -3.21 -8.10 12.51
CA TYR A 271 -2.30 -8.06 13.64
C TYR A 271 -2.66 -6.87 14.55
N ASP A 272 -2.66 -7.08 15.87
CA ASP A 272 -2.90 -6.02 16.85
C ASP A 272 -1.64 -5.13 16.98
N GLY A 273 -1.58 -4.08 16.17
CA GLY A 273 -0.47 -3.15 16.03
C GLY A 273 -0.95 -1.86 15.38
N GLU A 274 -0.25 -1.37 14.38
CA GLU A 274 -0.65 -0.16 13.64
C GLU A 274 -1.98 -0.34 12.87
N ALA A 275 -2.47 -1.58 12.70
CA ALA A 275 -3.81 -1.89 12.17
C ALA A 275 -4.93 -1.18 12.97
N ASN A 276 -4.70 -0.87 14.25
CA ASN A 276 -5.60 -0.06 15.08
C ASN A 276 -5.85 1.36 14.54
N ASN A 277 -5.04 1.84 13.61
CA ASN A 277 -5.30 3.09 12.90
C ASN A 277 -6.53 3.01 11.97
N PHE A 278 -6.94 1.80 11.57
CA PHE A 278 -8.07 1.54 10.68
C PHE A 278 -9.18 0.75 11.36
N PHE A 279 -8.80 -0.20 12.23
CA PHE A 279 -9.71 -1.17 12.80
C PHE A 279 -9.97 -0.94 14.29
N LYS A 280 -11.19 -1.26 14.69
CA LYS A 280 -11.62 -1.38 16.09
C LYS A 280 -11.92 -2.84 16.37
N ASN A 281 -11.11 -3.45 17.25
CA ASN A 281 -11.26 -4.86 17.58
C ASN A 281 -12.68 -5.20 18.07
N GLY A 282 -13.27 -6.25 17.51
CA GLY A 282 -14.62 -6.71 17.83
C GLY A 282 -15.74 -5.87 17.22
N ARG A 283 -15.44 -4.73 16.54
CA ARG A 283 -16.43 -3.91 15.86
C ARG A 283 -16.38 -4.09 14.34
N ASN A 284 -15.22 -3.85 13.71
CA ASN A 284 -15.07 -3.88 12.24
C ASN A 284 -13.90 -4.76 11.77
N ALA A 285 -13.22 -5.42 12.69
CA ALA A 285 -12.24 -6.47 12.47
C ALA A 285 -12.00 -7.25 13.77
N LEU A 286 -11.31 -8.40 13.69
CA LEU A 286 -10.72 -9.05 14.86
C LEU A 286 -9.20 -8.90 14.81
N LEU A 287 -8.62 -8.44 15.93
CA LEU A 287 -7.19 -8.17 16.03
C LEU A 287 -6.47 -9.25 16.82
N ALA A 288 -5.49 -9.89 16.18
CA ALA A 288 -4.68 -10.94 16.77
C ALA A 288 -3.60 -10.35 17.67
N LYS A 289 -3.82 -10.44 18.98
CA LYS A 289 -2.80 -10.10 19.97
C LYS A 289 -1.66 -11.12 19.89
N ASP A 290 -0.42 -10.63 19.94
CA ASP A 290 0.79 -11.47 19.91
C ASP A 290 0.86 -12.43 18.70
N GLY A 291 0.08 -12.16 17.63
CA GLY A 291 0.06 -12.97 16.40
C GLY A 291 -0.67 -14.31 16.52
N ASP A 292 -1.47 -14.55 17.55
CA ASP A 292 -2.29 -15.77 17.64
C ASP A 292 -3.66 -15.57 16.97
N TYR A 293 -3.79 -16.06 15.75
CA TYR A 293 -5.00 -15.98 14.95
C TYR A 293 -5.98 -17.14 15.21
N ALA A 294 -5.53 -18.24 15.81
CA ALA A 294 -6.36 -19.45 15.94
C ALA A 294 -7.70 -19.22 16.65
N PRO A 295 -7.78 -18.59 17.84
CA PRO A 295 -9.05 -18.37 18.53
C PRO A 295 -9.98 -17.44 17.74
N LEU A 296 -9.43 -16.48 16.97
CA LEU A 296 -10.21 -15.55 16.17
C LEU A 296 -10.80 -16.22 14.93
N ILE A 297 -10.01 -17.05 14.25
CA ILE A 297 -10.48 -17.86 13.10
C ILE A 297 -11.57 -18.81 13.56
N GLN A 298 -11.39 -19.51 14.69
CA GLN A 298 -12.38 -20.42 15.25
C GLN A 298 -13.69 -19.70 15.59
N ARG A 299 -13.59 -18.49 16.15
CA ARG A 299 -14.75 -17.66 16.45
C ARG A 299 -15.53 -17.29 15.18
N LEU A 300 -14.83 -16.85 14.11
CA LEU A 300 -15.48 -16.55 12.83
C LEU A 300 -16.10 -17.79 12.18
N ALA A 301 -15.41 -18.94 12.22
CA ALA A 301 -15.90 -20.19 11.64
C ALA A 301 -17.16 -20.72 12.33
N SER A 302 -17.38 -20.37 13.59
CA SER A 302 -18.55 -20.80 14.39
C SER A 302 -19.69 -19.77 14.42
N ASP A 303 -19.45 -18.52 13.98
CA ASP A 303 -20.43 -17.43 14.10
C ASP A 303 -20.58 -16.64 12.79
N PRO A 304 -21.45 -17.10 11.86
CA PRO A 304 -21.74 -16.38 10.61
C PRO A 304 -22.37 -15.00 10.82
N ALA A 305 -23.09 -14.78 11.93
CA ALA A 305 -23.69 -13.49 12.24
C ALA A 305 -22.61 -12.46 12.56
N LEU A 306 -21.60 -12.84 13.34
CA LEU A 306 -20.44 -12.03 13.62
C LEU A 306 -19.65 -11.70 12.33
N CYS A 307 -19.49 -12.68 11.43
CA CYS A 307 -18.82 -12.44 10.14
C CYS A 307 -19.50 -11.32 9.36
N LYS A 308 -20.83 -11.37 9.28
CA LYS A 308 -21.62 -10.35 8.60
C LYS A 308 -21.52 -8.99 9.30
N GLU A 309 -21.67 -8.96 10.60
CA GLU A 309 -21.60 -7.74 11.41
C GLU A 309 -20.26 -7.02 11.23
N LEU A 310 -19.14 -7.75 11.34
CA LEU A 310 -17.79 -7.18 11.18
C LEU A 310 -17.57 -6.64 9.75
N ALA A 311 -18.06 -7.34 8.74
CA ALA A 311 -17.93 -6.93 7.34
C ALA A 311 -18.77 -5.67 7.04
N ASP A 312 -20.00 -5.61 7.52
CA ASP A 312 -20.90 -4.45 7.34
C ASP A 312 -20.33 -3.22 8.07
N ASN A 313 -19.84 -3.40 9.29
CA ASN A 313 -19.21 -2.33 10.06
C ASN A 313 -17.90 -1.86 9.41
N ALA A 314 -17.08 -2.75 8.85
CA ALA A 314 -15.87 -2.37 8.14
C ALA A 314 -16.19 -1.54 6.90
N ALA A 315 -17.19 -1.93 6.12
CA ALA A 315 -17.65 -1.18 4.94
C ALA A 315 -18.26 0.18 5.30
N SER A 316 -18.84 0.33 6.49
CA SER A 316 -19.40 1.60 6.99
C SER A 316 -18.33 2.52 7.59
N ASP A 317 -17.39 1.96 8.36
CA ASP A 317 -16.41 2.74 9.12
C ASP A 317 -15.21 3.18 8.27
N ILE A 318 -14.85 2.42 7.22
CA ILE A 318 -13.61 2.62 6.46
C ILE A 318 -13.96 3.01 5.01
N PRO A 319 -13.61 4.23 4.57
CA PRO A 319 -13.83 4.63 3.18
C PRO A 319 -13.10 3.73 2.18
N ILE A 320 -13.80 3.32 1.14
CA ILE A 320 -13.24 2.54 0.04
C ILE A 320 -13.25 3.40 -1.21
N TYR A 321 -12.07 3.61 -1.78
CA TYR A 321 -11.89 4.43 -2.98
C TYR A 321 -11.59 3.57 -4.20
N THR A 322 -12.11 3.97 -5.35
CA THR A 322 -11.67 3.48 -6.66
C THR A 322 -10.31 4.08 -7.01
N TRP A 323 -9.58 3.45 -7.92
CA TRP A 323 -8.32 4.03 -8.42
C TRP A 323 -8.53 5.37 -9.13
N LEU A 324 -9.71 5.60 -9.74
CA LEU A 324 -10.05 6.88 -10.35
C LEU A 324 -10.21 7.98 -9.29
N GLU A 325 -10.89 7.70 -8.18
CA GLU A 325 -11.04 8.66 -7.07
C GLU A 325 -9.68 8.97 -6.42
N ILE A 326 -8.81 7.97 -6.31
CA ILE A 326 -7.44 8.18 -5.85
C ILE A 326 -6.66 9.07 -6.83
N ALA A 327 -6.78 8.82 -8.13
CA ALA A 327 -6.13 9.66 -9.13
C ALA A 327 -6.64 11.11 -9.10
N HIS A 328 -7.92 11.36 -8.82
CA HIS A 328 -8.42 12.71 -8.57
C HIS A 328 -7.74 13.36 -7.37
N GLN A 329 -7.59 12.65 -6.23
CA GLN A 329 -6.90 13.20 -5.07
C GLN A 329 -5.43 13.55 -5.38
N PHE A 330 -4.74 12.72 -6.17
CA PHE A 330 -3.39 13.02 -6.66
C PHE A 330 -3.36 14.22 -7.60
N ALA A 331 -4.30 14.31 -8.55
CA ALA A 331 -4.38 15.40 -9.52
C ALA A 331 -4.60 16.75 -8.81
N ASP A 332 -5.51 16.81 -7.85
CA ASP A 332 -5.79 18.00 -7.06
C ASP A 332 -4.57 18.41 -6.23
N TYR A 333 -3.94 17.43 -5.58
CA TYR A 333 -2.75 17.70 -4.77
C TYR A 333 -1.57 18.18 -5.63
N PHE A 334 -1.30 17.53 -6.75
CA PHE A 334 -0.26 17.95 -7.69
C PHE A 334 -0.54 19.31 -8.31
N GLY A 335 -1.82 19.60 -8.63
CA GLY A 335 -2.26 20.91 -9.12
C GLY A 335 -1.96 22.03 -8.13
N SER A 336 -2.21 21.79 -6.84
CA SER A 336 -1.91 22.75 -5.78
C SER A 336 -0.41 23.04 -5.60
N LEU A 337 0.46 22.10 -5.99
CA LEU A 337 1.92 22.27 -5.93
C LEU A 337 2.49 22.96 -7.17
N ALA A 338 1.86 22.75 -8.34
CA ALA A 338 2.32 23.30 -9.62
C ALA A 338 1.92 24.77 -9.81
N THR A 339 0.82 25.21 -9.18
CA THR A 339 0.35 26.61 -9.28
C THR A 339 0.96 27.42 -8.13
N PRO A 340 1.73 28.50 -8.40
CA PRO A 340 2.19 29.40 -7.35
C PRO A 340 0.98 30.00 -6.64
N PRO A 341 0.99 30.17 -5.30
CA PRO A 341 -0.09 30.86 -4.60
C PRO A 341 -0.26 32.27 -5.17
N ALA A 342 -1.49 32.61 -5.57
CA ALA A 342 -1.84 33.94 -5.98
C ALA A 342 -1.65 34.91 -4.81
N GLY A 343 -0.59 35.73 -4.87
CA GLY A 343 -0.26 36.72 -3.83
C GLY A 343 0.77 36.21 -2.81
N GLY A 344 1.95 36.79 -2.83
CA GLY A 344 3.21 36.57 -2.10
C GLY A 344 3.19 36.34 -0.58
N SER A 345 2.33 35.50 -0.10
CA SER A 345 2.35 34.95 1.25
C SER A 345 3.00 33.59 1.20
N LYS A 346 4.08 33.37 1.94
CA LYS A 346 4.57 32.04 2.28
C LYS A 346 3.43 31.35 3.04
N ALA A 347 2.55 30.67 2.28
CA ALA A 347 1.49 29.85 2.86
C ALA A 347 2.17 28.75 3.67
N THR A 348 2.20 28.91 4.98
CA THR A 348 2.29 27.79 5.90
C THR A 348 1.12 26.86 5.55
N HIS A 349 1.41 25.63 5.18
CA HIS A 349 0.45 24.55 4.83
C HIS A 349 -0.46 24.21 6.04
N ARG A 350 -1.30 25.13 6.48
CA ARG A 350 -2.12 24.98 7.69
C ARG A 350 -3.62 24.85 7.45
N GLN A 351 -4.07 24.76 6.21
CA GLN A 351 -5.51 24.62 5.92
C GLN A 351 -5.73 23.73 4.70
N LEU A 352 -6.31 22.57 4.94
CA LEU A 352 -7.25 21.77 4.15
C LEU A 352 -7.10 20.28 4.53
N LEU A 353 -7.46 19.96 5.76
CA LEU A 353 -7.83 18.59 6.12
C LEU A 353 -9.27 18.64 6.62
N PRO A 354 -10.20 17.81 6.12
CA PRO A 354 -11.36 17.47 6.92
C PRO A 354 -10.82 16.78 8.18
N GLU A 355 -11.19 17.30 9.33
CA GLU A 355 -10.95 16.64 10.62
C GLU A 355 -11.59 15.26 10.53
N LEU A 356 -10.77 14.22 10.61
CA LEU A 356 -11.26 12.86 10.72
C LEU A 356 -12.01 12.74 12.06
N PRO A 357 -13.27 12.28 12.07
CA PRO A 357 -14.10 12.28 13.28
C PRO A 357 -13.63 11.38 14.43
N PHE A 358 -12.46 10.76 14.31
CA PHE A 358 -11.97 9.74 15.22
C PHE A 358 -10.70 10.06 16.03
N LEU A 359 -10.08 11.24 15.84
CA LEU A 359 -8.84 11.60 16.55
C LEU A 359 -9.02 12.44 17.81
N ASN A 360 -10.25 12.75 18.23
CA ASN A 360 -10.52 13.46 19.48
C ASN A 360 -11.14 12.51 20.51
N LYS A 361 -10.30 11.70 21.17
CA LYS A 361 -10.43 11.34 22.59
C LYS A 361 -9.08 10.88 23.13
N THR A 362 -8.35 11.80 23.71
CA THR A 362 -7.38 11.49 24.75
C THR A 362 -8.18 10.96 25.94
N ASP A 363 -8.20 9.67 26.15
CA ASP A 363 -8.58 9.13 27.45
C ASP A 363 -7.40 9.34 28.39
N ASN A 364 -7.48 10.46 29.14
CA ASN A 364 -6.90 10.56 30.46
C ASN A 364 -7.67 9.60 31.37
N ALA A 365 -7.06 8.49 31.70
CA ALA A 365 -7.47 7.71 32.87
C ALA A 365 -6.25 7.00 33.45
N SER A 366 -5.82 7.54 34.58
CA SER A 366 -5.10 6.98 35.75
C SER A 366 -4.51 5.57 35.61
#